data_888a8ae9ccb6b01da3d1c55f2ebd5bd0
#
_entry.id   888a8ae9ccb6b01da3d1c55f2ebd5bd0
#
_cell.length_a   1.000
_cell.length_b   1.000
_cell.length_c   1.000
_cell.angle_alpha   90.00
_cell.angle_beta   90.00
_cell.angle_gamma   90.00
#
_symmetry.space_group_name_H-M   'P 1'
#
loop_
_entity.id
_entity.type
_entity.pdbx_description
1 polymer ?
#
loop_
_entity_poly.entity_id
_entity_poly.type
_entity_poly.pdbx_seq_one_letter_code
_entity_poly.pdbx_strand_id
1 'polypeptide(L)'
;MVADAGSAGFASDDVDSFGAWLEPLLPTGYRLALGMLRNRDDAEDAVQEAAAKAWRRRSSFRAEADPRPWFLAIVANECKMARRKSWLAGRWFRAAAVHEAEAPADSDEVDQLRQGLSRLGSGARLALVLRFYLDLSYDDVGRTLGVTAAAARVRVHRALATLRADVAEELRDG
;
A
#
# COMPACT_ATOMS: atom_id res chain seq x y z
N MET A 1 16.78 15.11 -30.93
CA MET A 1 16.24 16.25 -30.15
C MET A 1 15.24 15.63 -29.19
N VAL A 2 15.72 15.18 -28.03
CA VAL A 2 14.91 14.58 -26.99
C VAL A 2 14.31 15.73 -26.21
N ALA A 3 12.98 15.83 -26.22
CA ALA A 3 12.27 16.86 -25.48
C ALA A 3 12.54 16.69 -23.98
N ASP A 4 13.04 17.75 -23.39
CA ASP A 4 13.23 17.94 -21.97
C ASP A 4 11.85 17.91 -21.25
N ALA A 5 11.48 16.75 -20.70
CA ALA A 5 10.26 16.54 -19.93
C ALA A 5 10.49 16.74 -18.41
N GLY A 6 11.51 17.48 -18.02
CA GLY A 6 12.08 17.43 -16.67
C GLY A 6 11.93 18.67 -15.79
N SER A 7 11.03 19.60 -16.00
CA SER A 7 11.04 20.82 -15.14
C SER A 7 9.72 21.58 -15.00
N ALA A 8 8.58 20.91 -15.07
CA ALA A 8 7.34 21.58 -14.68
C ALA A 8 6.77 20.84 -13.47
N GLY A 9 6.99 21.38 -12.28
CA GLY A 9 6.07 21.13 -11.19
C GLY A 9 4.65 21.34 -11.71
N PHE A 10 3.68 20.48 -11.35
CA PHE A 10 2.31 20.56 -11.83
C PHE A 10 1.68 21.91 -11.49
N ALA A 11 2.10 22.97 -12.20
CA ALA A 11 1.49 24.29 -12.17
C ALA A 11 0.31 24.39 -13.15
N SER A 12 0.08 23.37 -14.00
CA SER A 12 -1.05 23.41 -14.92
C SER A 12 -2.29 22.84 -14.23
N ASP A 13 -3.40 23.56 -14.33
CA ASP A 13 -4.74 23.10 -13.97
C ASP A 13 -5.30 22.11 -15.01
N ASP A 14 -4.44 21.52 -15.83
CA ASP A 14 -4.80 20.59 -16.88
C ASP A 14 -4.91 19.17 -16.30
N VAL A 15 -6.14 18.69 -16.22
CA VAL A 15 -6.52 17.36 -15.74
C VAL A 15 -5.90 16.25 -16.58
N ASP A 16 -5.83 16.44 -17.91
CA ASP A 16 -5.34 15.43 -18.85
C ASP A 16 -3.83 15.21 -18.67
N SER A 17 -3.06 16.29 -18.54
CA SER A 17 -1.62 16.22 -18.27
C SER A 17 -1.32 15.54 -16.92
N PHE A 18 -2.10 15.84 -15.89
CA PHE A 18 -1.96 15.16 -14.59
C PHE A 18 -2.35 13.70 -14.68
N GLY A 19 -3.43 13.37 -15.40
CA GLY A 19 -3.87 12.01 -15.64
C GLY A 19 -2.78 11.16 -16.29
N ALA A 20 -2.19 11.62 -17.37
CA ALA A 20 -1.10 10.97 -18.07
C ALA A 20 0.16 10.78 -17.18
N TRP A 21 0.44 11.72 -16.29
CA TRP A 21 1.53 11.61 -15.31
C TRP A 21 1.24 10.61 -14.20
N LEU A 22 -0.01 10.54 -13.74
CA LEU A 22 -0.41 9.63 -12.66
C LEU A 22 -0.58 8.19 -13.14
N GLU A 23 -1.00 7.99 -14.38
CA GLU A 23 -1.34 6.69 -14.97
C GLU A 23 -0.28 5.59 -14.70
N PRO A 24 1.03 5.80 -14.91
CA PRO A 24 2.05 4.78 -14.66
C PRO A 24 2.20 4.40 -13.17
N LEU A 25 1.67 5.21 -12.25
CA LEU A 25 1.71 4.96 -10.81
C LEU A 25 0.52 4.14 -10.31
N LEU A 26 -0.60 4.16 -11.05
CA LEU A 26 -1.85 3.50 -10.65
C LEU A 26 -1.68 1.99 -10.41
N PRO A 27 -1.01 1.21 -11.27
CA PRO A 27 -0.84 -0.23 -11.05
C PRO A 27 -0.10 -0.53 -9.73
N THR A 28 0.91 0.26 -9.39
CA THR A 28 1.65 0.09 -8.14
C THR A 28 0.80 0.50 -6.93
N GLY A 29 0.02 1.57 -7.07
CA GLY A 29 -0.96 2.00 -6.07
C GLY A 29 -2.02 0.93 -5.81
N TYR A 30 -2.55 0.31 -6.87
CA TYR A 30 -3.52 -0.77 -6.77
C TYR A 30 -2.94 -2.01 -6.06
N ARG A 31 -1.73 -2.43 -6.44
CA ARG A 31 -1.03 -3.53 -5.75
C ARG A 31 -0.85 -3.25 -4.27
N LEU A 32 -0.47 -2.02 -3.89
CA LEU A 32 -0.39 -1.62 -2.48
C LEU A 32 -1.75 -1.76 -1.80
N ALA A 33 -2.79 -1.19 -2.39
CA ALA A 33 -4.14 -1.22 -1.82
C ALA A 33 -4.65 -2.66 -1.66
N LEU A 34 -4.45 -3.52 -2.67
CA LEU A 34 -4.83 -4.94 -2.61
C LEU A 34 -4.09 -5.68 -1.50
N GLY A 35 -2.76 -5.49 -1.35
CA GLY A 35 -1.97 -6.07 -0.27
C GLY A 35 -2.39 -5.60 1.13
N MET A 36 -2.92 -4.37 1.23
CA MET A 36 -3.40 -3.79 2.48
C MET A 36 -4.82 -4.20 2.84
N LEU A 37 -5.74 -4.23 1.87
CA LEU A 37 -7.19 -4.36 2.07
C LEU A 37 -7.68 -5.80 1.80
N ARG A 38 -7.00 -6.54 0.92
CA ARG A 38 -7.36 -7.92 0.52
C ARG A 38 -8.79 -8.02 -0.05
N ASN A 39 -9.29 -6.95 -0.62
CA ASN A 39 -10.57 -6.83 -1.27
C ASN A 39 -10.39 -5.97 -2.52
N ARG A 40 -10.85 -6.45 -3.68
CA ARG A 40 -10.67 -5.77 -4.98
C ARG A 40 -11.42 -4.44 -5.02
N ASP A 41 -12.68 -4.46 -4.63
CA ASP A 41 -13.56 -3.28 -4.67
C ASP A 41 -13.03 -2.19 -3.72
N ASP A 42 -12.69 -2.57 -2.48
CA ASP A 42 -12.09 -1.65 -1.51
C ASP A 42 -10.73 -1.12 -1.99
N ALA A 43 -9.95 -1.93 -2.72
CA ALA A 43 -8.66 -1.51 -3.27
C ALA A 43 -8.84 -0.51 -4.42
N GLU A 44 -9.79 -0.75 -5.33
CA GLU A 44 -10.14 0.17 -6.42
C GLU A 44 -10.64 1.50 -5.87
N ASP A 45 -11.56 1.48 -4.92
CA ASP A 45 -12.09 2.67 -4.24
C ASP A 45 -10.96 3.48 -3.57
N ALA A 46 -10.05 2.79 -2.87
CA ALA A 46 -8.93 3.45 -2.21
C ALA A 46 -7.97 4.11 -3.20
N VAL A 47 -7.71 3.50 -4.36
CA VAL A 47 -6.85 4.08 -5.41
C VAL A 47 -7.54 5.24 -6.10
N GLN A 48 -8.83 5.15 -6.40
CA GLN A 48 -9.60 6.25 -6.99
C GLN A 48 -9.62 7.47 -6.05
N GLU A 49 -9.89 7.28 -4.76
CA GLU A 49 -9.85 8.36 -3.78
C GLU A 49 -8.45 8.94 -3.61
N ALA A 50 -7.41 8.08 -3.67
CA ALA A 50 -6.02 8.52 -3.63
C ALA A 50 -5.67 9.37 -4.88
N ALA A 51 -6.13 8.99 -6.07
CA ALA A 51 -5.93 9.77 -7.29
C ALA A 51 -6.60 11.15 -7.20
N ALA A 52 -7.84 11.20 -6.72
CA ALA A 52 -8.55 12.45 -6.49
C ALA A 52 -7.85 13.33 -5.43
N LYS A 53 -7.27 12.75 -4.38
CA LYS A 53 -6.47 13.48 -3.38
C LYS A 53 -5.14 13.94 -3.93
N ALA A 54 -4.48 13.13 -4.76
CA ALA A 54 -3.26 13.50 -5.45
C ALA A 54 -3.51 14.73 -6.34
N TRP A 55 -4.59 14.75 -7.11
CA TRP A 55 -5.00 15.92 -7.87
C TRP A 55 -5.16 17.18 -6.99
N ARG A 56 -5.92 17.07 -5.91
CA ARG A 56 -6.12 18.20 -4.97
C ARG A 56 -4.82 18.70 -4.32
N ARG A 57 -3.82 17.83 -4.18
CA ARG A 57 -2.53 18.13 -3.56
C ARG A 57 -1.37 18.29 -4.55
N ARG A 58 -1.64 18.34 -5.85
CA ARG A 58 -0.61 18.37 -6.89
C ARG A 58 0.39 19.52 -6.73
N SER A 59 -0.07 20.67 -6.24
CA SER A 59 0.78 21.84 -5.97
C SER A 59 1.77 21.62 -4.81
N SER A 60 1.54 20.63 -3.93
CA SER A 60 2.45 20.29 -2.85
C SER A 60 3.53 19.28 -3.26
N PHE A 61 3.42 18.70 -4.46
CA PHE A 61 4.43 17.80 -4.99
C PHE A 61 5.64 18.60 -5.50
N ARG A 62 6.84 18.19 -5.13
CA ARG A 62 8.08 18.80 -5.61
C ARG A 62 8.47 18.14 -6.94
N ALA A 63 8.63 18.93 -7.98
CA ALA A 63 8.89 18.43 -9.35
C ALA A 63 10.13 17.54 -9.45
N GLU A 64 11.16 17.82 -8.64
CA GLU A 64 12.41 17.06 -8.66
C GLU A 64 12.33 15.75 -7.84
N ALA A 65 11.23 15.52 -7.10
CA ALA A 65 11.07 14.33 -6.29
C ALA A 65 10.52 13.17 -7.10
N ASP A 66 10.89 11.93 -6.70
CA ASP A 66 10.24 10.73 -7.24
C ASP A 66 8.74 10.74 -6.82
N PRO A 67 7.80 10.71 -7.79
CA PRO A 67 6.38 10.74 -7.50
C PRO A 67 5.86 9.47 -6.84
N ARG A 68 6.54 8.34 -7.03
CA ARG A 68 6.10 7.03 -6.57
C ARG A 68 5.93 6.97 -5.04
N PRO A 69 6.90 7.32 -4.19
CA PRO A 69 6.72 7.31 -2.74
C PRO A 69 5.64 8.29 -2.26
N TRP A 70 5.53 9.44 -2.91
CA TRP A 70 4.51 10.43 -2.59
C TRP A 70 3.10 9.92 -2.86
N PHE A 71 2.86 9.33 -4.04
CA PHE A 71 1.56 8.75 -4.39
C PHE A 71 1.23 7.56 -3.50
N LEU A 72 2.19 6.65 -3.27
CA LEU A 72 2.00 5.50 -2.39
C LEU A 72 1.68 5.89 -0.93
N ALA A 73 2.23 7.02 -0.44
CA ALA A 73 1.85 7.54 0.88
C ALA A 73 0.37 7.96 0.93
N ILE A 74 -0.15 8.54 -0.14
CA ILE A 74 -1.58 8.90 -0.26
C ILE A 74 -2.43 7.61 -0.26
N VAL A 75 -2.10 6.64 -1.13
CA VAL A 75 -2.81 5.34 -1.19
C VAL A 75 -2.79 4.63 0.16
N ALA A 76 -1.64 4.57 0.84
CA ALA A 76 -1.50 3.96 2.16
C ALA A 76 -2.43 4.60 3.21
N ASN A 77 -2.61 5.91 3.15
CA ASN A 77 -3.52 6.62 4.05
C ASN A 77 -4.99 6.29 3.75
N GLU A 78 -5.37 6.19 2.46
CA GLU A 78 -6.73 5.76 2.09
C GLU A 78 -7.02 4.34 2.55
N CYS A 79 -6.07 3.41 2.37
CA CYS A 79 -6.21 2.05 2.89
C CYS A 79 -6.41 2.01 4.41
N LYS A 80 -5.68 2.83 5.18
CA LYS A 80 -5.87 2.92 6.64
C LYS A 80 -7.26 3.45 6.99
N MET A 81 -7.76 4.45 6.25
CA MET A 81 -9.10 5.00 6.45
C MET A 81 -10.19 3.99 6.08
N ALA A 82 -10.07 3.30 4.96
CA ALA A 82 -11.00 2.25 4.53
C ALA A 82 -11.10 1.14 5.59
N ARG A 83 -9.97 0.65 6.10
CA ARG A 83 -9.94 -0.35 7.20
C ARG A 83 -10.63 0.15 8.46
N ARG A 84 -10.36 1.39 8.87
CA ARG A 84 -10.99 1.98 10.06
C ARG A 84 -12.49 2.10 9.88
N LYS A 85 -12.95 2.52 8.71
CA LYS A 85 -14.38 2.61 8.36
C LYS A 85 -15.04 1.24 8.36
N SER A 86 -14.40 0.24 7.76
CA SER A 86 -14.89 -1.14 7.73
C SER A 86 -14.95 -1.77 9.13
N TRP A 87 -13.98 -1.49 10.00
CA TRP A 87 -13.99 -1.94 11.39
C TRP A 87 -15.15 -1.31 12.18
N LEU A 88 -15.35 0.00 12.04
CA LEU A 88 -16.47 0.71 12.70
C LEU A 88 -17.84 0.24 12.20
N ALA A 89 -17.95 -0.18 10.94
CA ALA A 89 -19.17 -0.73 10.37
C ALA A 89 -19.42 -2.21 10.69
N GLY A 90 -18.57 -2.87 11.47
CA GLY A 90 -18.65 -4.31 11.78
C GLY A 90 -18.48 -5.24 10.57
N ARG A 91 -18.07 -4.69 9.41
CA ARG A 91 -17.92 -5.43 8.15
C ARG A 91 -16.61 -6.20 8.04
N TRP A 92 -15.62 -5.82 8.86
CA TRP A 92 -14.28 -6.44 8.80
C TRP A 92 -14.28 -7.95 9.07
N PHE A 93 -15.10 -8.41 10.00
CA PHE A 93 -15.22 -9.84 10.31
C PHE A 93 -15.88 -10.65 9.18
N ARG A 94 -16.73 -10.01 8.34
CA ARG A 94 -17.38 -10.67 7.20
C ARG A 94 -16.53 -10.63 5.91
N ALA A 95 -15.75 -9.59 5.69
CA ALA A 95 -14.92 -9.45 4.50
C ALA A 95 -13.73 -10.42 4.50
N ALA A 96 -13.23 -10.81 5.67
CA ALA A 96 -12.19 -11.85 5.78
C ALA A 96 -12.69 -13.24 5.32
N ALA A 97 -13.99 -13.50 5.43
CA ALA A 97 -14.61 -14.79 5.09
C ALA A 97 -15.11 -14.89 3.64
N VAL A 98 -15.27 -13.78 2.90
CA VAL A 98 -15.95 -13.78 1.59
C VAL A 98 -14.98 -13.75 0.41
N HIS A 99 -13.69 -13.52 0.60
CA HIS A 99 -12.71 -13.41 -0.50
C HIS A 99 -11.78 -14.61 -0.69
N GLU A 100 -12.17 -15.77 -0.17
CA GLU A 100 -11.48 -17.04 -0.44
C GLU A 100 -11.80 -17.64 -1.84
N ALA A 101 -12.68 -17.02 -2.62
CA ALA A 101 -13.31 -17.69 -3.76
C ALA A 101 -12.54 -17.64 -5.09
N GLU A 102 -11.40 -16.94 -5.22
CA GLU A 102 -10.67 -16.84 -6.51
C GLU A 102 -9.14 -16.90 -6.44
N ALA A 103 -8.56 -17.28 -5.31
CA ALA A 103 -7.16 -17.69 -5.32
C ALA A 103 -7.11 -19.19 -5.65
N PRO A 104 -6.18 -19.64 -6.54
CA PRO A 104 -5.94 -21.07 -6.69
C PRO A 104 -5.67 -21.67 -5.32
N ALA A 105 -6.07 -22.95 -5.11
CA ALA A 105 -5.87 -23.67 -3.85
C ALA A 105 -4.39 -23.57 -3.46
N ASP A 106 -4.08 -22.53 -2.70
CA ASP A 106 -2.76 -22.29 -2.18
C ASP A 106 -2.53 -23.29 -1.02
N SER A 107 -1.29 -23.69 -0.86
CA SER A 107 -0.89 -24.60 0.23
C SER A 107 -1.29 -24.02 1.60
N ASP A 108 -1.46 -24.86 2.61
CA ASP A 108 -1.73 -24.46 4.00
C ASP A 108 -0.76 -23.37 4.49
N GLU A 109 0.47 -23.35 3.97
CA GLU A 109 1.49 -22.35 4.26
C GLU A 109 1.09 -20.93 3.79
N VAL A 110 0.43 -20.81 2.63
CA VAL A 110 -0.03 -19.52 2.10
C VAL A 110 -1.20 -18.98 2.93
N ASP A 111 -2.07 -19.86 3.38
CA ASP A 111 -3.20 -19.47 4.24
C ASP A 111 -2.72 -19.06 5.63
N GLN A 112 -1.74 -19.74 6.22
CA GLN A 112 -1.09 -19.34 7.45
C GLN A 112 -0.40 -17.98 7.32
N LEU A 113 0.32 -17.73 6.21
CA LEU A 113 0.92 -16.43 5.94
C LEU A 113 -0.14 -15.33 5.81
N ARG A 114 -1.25 -15.61 5.14
CA ARG A 114 -2.38 -14.68 5.00
C ARG A 114 -3.01 -14.36 6.36
N GLN A 115 -3.18 -15.36 7.22
CA GLN A 115 -3.69 -15.17 8.58
C GLN A 115 -2.72 -14.34 9.41
N GLY A 116 -1.44 -14.68 9.45
CA GLY A 116 -0.41 -13.92 10.16
C GLY A 116 -0.36 -12.46 9.71
N LEU A 117 -0.40 -12.21 8.39
CA LEU A 117 -0.51 -10.85 7.85
C LEU A 117 -1.79 -10.14 8.30
N SER A 118 -2.90 -10.84 8.48
CA SER A 118 -4.17 -10.25 8.92
C SER A 118 -4.14 -9.76 10.36
N ARG A 119 -3.38 -10.41 11.22
CA ARG A 119 -3.19 -10.09 12.64
C ARG A 119 -2.26 -8.90 12.85
N LEU A 120 -1.35 -8.64 11.89
CA LEU A 120 -0.45 -7.49 11.98
C LEU A 120 -1.23 -6.15 12.00
N GLY A 121 -0.79 -5.26 12.85
CA GLY A 121 -1.23 -3.86 12.83
C GLY A 121 -0.99 -3.22 11.44
N SER A 122 -1.82 -2.25 11.07
CA SER A 122 -1.78 -1.64 9.72
C SER A 122 -0.41 -1.08 9.34
N GLY A 123 0.34 -0.52 10.29
CA GLY A 123 1.68 0.01 10.05
C GLY A 123 2.74 -1.07 9.78
N ALA A 124 2.68 -2.19 10.52
CA ALA A 124 3.56 -3.34 10.31
C ALA A 124 3.28 -4.01 8.97
N ARG A 125 2.01 -4.26 8.65
CA ARG A 125 1.60 -4.81 7.35
C ARG A 125 2.05 -3.91 6.20
N LEU A 126 1.83 -2.59 6.30
CA LEU A 126 2.26 -1.64 5.28
C LEU A 126 3.76 -1.73 5.03
N ALA A 127 4.58 -1.80 6.08
CA ALA A 127 6.03 -1.92 5.93
C ALA A 127 6.44 -3.20 5.18
N LEU A 128 5.79 -4.34 5.46
CA LEU A 128 6.05 -5.60 4.76
C LEU A 128 5.58 -5.56 3.31
N VAL A 129 4.38 -5.03 3.03
CA VAL A 129 3.85 -4.90 1.67
C VAL A 129 4.77 -4.01 0.83
N LEU A 130 5.18 -2.85 1.34
CA LEU A 130 6.09 -1.96 0.62
C LEU A 130 7.44 -2.64 0.32
N ARG A 131 8.02 -3.33 1.30
CA ARG A 131 9.36 -3.92 1.15
C ARG A 131 9.37 -5.20 0.33
N PHE A 132 8.45 -6.14 0.59
CA PHE A 132 8.50 -7.48 0.01
C PHE A 132 7.53 -7.70 -1.14
N TYR A 133 6.37 -7.09 -1.12
CA TYR A 133 5.39 -7.26 -2.21
C TYR A 133 5.60 -6.25 -3.35
N LEU A 134 6.00 -5.02 -3.03
CA LEU A 134 6.33 -3.99 -4.02
C LEU A 134 7.83 -3.86 -4.30
N ASP A 135 8.67 -4.60 -3.59
CA ASP A 135 10.13 -4.61 -3.69
C ASP A 135 10.78 -3.21 -3.64
N LEU A 136 10.29 -2.35 -2.74
CA LEU A 136 10.82 -1.02 -2.58
C LEU A 136 12.11 -1.03 -1.76
N SER A 137 13.04 -0.12 -2.11
CA SER A 137 14.22 0.15 -1.28
C SER A 137 13.82 0.68 0.11
N TYR A 138 14.71 0.57 1.11
CA TYR A 138 14.41 1.14 2.43
C TYR A 138 14.28 2.67 2.40
N ASP A 139 14.91 3.34 1.44
CA ASP A 139 14.76 4.77 1.21
C ASP A 139 13.34 5.09 0.73
N ASP A 140 12.82 4.32 -0.24
CA ASP A 140 11.46 4.48 -0.75
C ASP A 140 10.41 4.12 0.29
N VAL A 141 10.64 3.04 1.04
CA VAL A 141 9.79 2.67 2.18
C VAL A 141 9.78 3.81 3.21
N GLY A 142 10.95 4.36 3.52
CA GLY A 142 11.09 5.49 4.44
C GLY A 142 10.31 6.72 3.95
N ARG A 143 10.50 7.10 2.69
CA ARG A 143 9.78 8.21 2.06
C ARG A 143 8.26 7.99 2.09
N THR A 144 7.80 6.81 1.76
CA THR A 144 6.37 6.45 1.79
C THR A 144 5.78 6.48 3.20
N LEU A 145 6.55 6.06 4.20
CA LEU A 145 6.13 6.03 5.61
C LEU A 145 6.34 7.35 6.34
N GLY A 146 7.02 8.33 5.73
CA GLY A 146 7.39 9.60 6.37
C GLY A 146 8.44 9.42 7.48
N VAL A 147 9.39 8.49 7.30
CA VAL A 147 10.47 8.21 8.26
C VAL A 147 11.81 8.05 7.53
N THR A 148 12.91 7.98 8.29
CA THR A 148 14.24 7.70 7.72
C THR A 148 14.33 6.26 7.22
N ALA A 149 15.23 5.98 6.27
CA ALA A 149 15.52 4.63 5.79
C ALA A 149 15.91 3.66 6.93
N ALA A 150 16.69 4.15 7.89
CA ALA A 150 17.06 3.38 9.09
C ALA A 150 15.83 3.00 9.93
N ALA A 151 14.92 3.95 10.17
CA ALA A 151 13.66 3.68 10.88
C ALA A 151 12.75 2.74 10.09
N ALA A 152 12.69 2.87 8.76
CA ALA A 152 11.96 1.96 7.88
C ALA A 152 12.50 0.54 7.99
N ARG A 153 13.82 0.36 7.96
CA ARG A 153 14.48 -0.95 8.15
C ARG A 153 14.07 -1.58 9.49
N VAL A 154 14.15 -0.84 10.58
CA VAL A 154 13.75 -1.33 11.91
C VAL A 154 12.27 -1.74 11.94
N ARG A 155 11.37 -0.95 11.30
CA ARG A 155 9.94 -1.29 11.23
C ARG A 155 9.70 -2.58 10.45
N VAL A 156 10.37 -2.75 9.30
CA VAL A 156 10.27 -3.95 8.49
C VAL A 156 10.76 -5.18 9.27
N HIS A 157 11.92 -5.08 9.92
CA HIS A 157 12.46 -6.19 10.72
C HIS A 157 11.56 -6.57 11.89
N ARG A 158 11.02 -5.59 12.63
CA ARG A 158 10.07 -5.86 13.71
C ARG A 158 8.78 -6.52 13.20
N ALA A 159 8.23 -6.00 12.11
CA ALA A 159 7.03 -6.58 11.48
C ALA A 159 7.26 -8.02 11.03
N LEU A 160 8.44 -8.31 10.46
CA LEU A 160 8.81 -9.66 10.03
C LEU A 160 9.01 -10.60 11.23
N ALA A 161 9.60 -10.11 12.33
CA ALA A 161 9.77 -10.90 13.55
C ALA A 161 8.41 -11.27 14.17
N THR A 162 7.47 -10.32 14.23
CA THR A 162 6.10 -10.58 14.71
C THR A 162 5.41 -11.63 13.82
N LEU A 163 5.46 -11.45 12.50
CA LEU A 163 4.85 -12.39 11.56
C LEU A 163 5.41 -13.81 11.72
N ARG A 164 6.73 -13.93 11.88
CA ARG A 164 7.38 -15.25 12.08
C ARG A 164 6.96 -15.91 13.41
N ALA A 165 6.79 -15.13 14.47
CA ALA A 165 6.34 -15.64 15.76
C ALA A 165 4.90 -16.18 15.66
N ASP A 166 4.00 -15.41 15.02
CA ASP A 166 2.60 -15.78 14.83
C ASP A 166 2.47 -17.09 14.02
N VAL A 167 3.20 -17.19 12.89
CA VAL A 167 3.19 -18.40 12.04
C VAL A 167 3.80 -19.61 12.77
N ALA A 168 4.88 -19.42 13.56
CA ALA A 168 5.50 -20.50 14.32
C ALA A 168 4.64 -21.00 15.49
N GLU A 169 3.76 -20.17 16.04
CA GLU A 169 2.80 -20.55 17.07
C GLU A 169 1.68 -21.42 16.49
N GLU A 170 1.13 -21.03 15.33
CA GLU A 170 0.12 -21.82 14.62
C GLU A 170 0.61 -23.21 14.22
N LEU A 171 1.87 -23.32 13.76
CA LEU A 171 2.47 -24.62 13.41
C LEU A 171 2.69 -25.55 14.62
N ARG A 172 2.64 -25.02 15.86
CA ARG A 172 2.77 -25.83 17.09
C ARG A 172 1.44 -26.28 17.64
N ASP A 173 0.38 -25.54 17.33
CA ASP A 173 -0.97 -25.79 17.87
C ASP A 173 -1.86 -26.63 16.92
N GLY A 174 -1.41 -26.91 15.69
CA GLY A 174 -2.07 -27.74 14.69
C GLY A 174 -1.38 -29.10 14.52
#